data_b972896a08fd3a195ba62575d24ac47b
#
_entry.id   b972896a08fd3a195ba62575d24ac47b
#
_cell.length_a   1.000
_cell.length_b   1.000
_cell.length_c   1.000
_cell.angle_alpha   90.00
_cell.angle_beta   90.00
_cell.angle_gamma   90.00
#
_symmetry.space_group_name_H-M   'P 1'
#
loop_
_entity.id
_entity.type
_entity.pdbx_description
1 polymer ?
#
loop_
_entity_poly.entity_id
_entity_poly.type
_entity_poly.pdbx_seq_one_letter_code
_entity_poly.pdbx_strand_id
1 'polypeptide(L)' 'MNSKLILVVEDNPDHLELTVLTLEEQGVDAEIVVARDGAQALDFLLGQGPHAGRDTQRQPSFVLL' A
#
# COMPACT_ATOMS: atom_id res chain seq x y z
N MET A 1 2.99 -11.74 -14.87
CA MET A 1 3.62 -12.06 -13.59
C MET A 1 2.94 -11.32 -12.47
N ASN A 2 2.81 -12.01 -11.33
CA ASN A 2 2.11 -11.42 -10.19
C ASN A 2 3.10 -10.67 -9.31
N SER A 3 3.08 -9.35 -9.39
CA SER A 3 3.83 -8.54 -8.44
C SER A 3 3.22 -8.68 -7.06
N LYS A 4 4.03 -8.56 -6.04
CA LYS A 4 3.53 -8.45 -4.67
C LYS A 4 2.83 -7.11 -4.51
N LEU A 5 1.87 -7.07 -3.62
CA LEU A 5 1.17 -5.85 -3.27
C LEU A 5 1.58 -5.48 -1.84
N ILE A 6 2.05 -4.26 -1.65
CA ILE A 6 2.44 -3.75 -0.34
C ILE A 6 1.58 -2.54 -0.03
N LEU A 7 0.93 -2.56 1.12
CA LEU A 7 0.18 -1.43 1.61
C LEU A 7 1.02 -0.70 2.67
N VAL A 8 1.31 0.56 2.41
CA VAL A 8 2.06 1.41 3.35
C VAL A 8 1.08 2.39 3.98
N VAL A 9 0.99 2.36 5.31
CA VAL A 9 0.12 3.27 6.06
C VAL A 9 1.03 4.27 6.80
N GLU A 10 1.07 5.50 6.32
CA GLU A 10 1.94 6.53 6.86
C GLU A 10 1.34 7.92 6.62
N ASP A 11 1.18 8.69 7.68
CA ASP A 11 0.64 10.04 7.58
C ASP A 11 1.71 11.11 7.35
N ASN A 12 2.97 10.80 7.63
CA ASN A 12 4.08 11.75 7.44
C ASN A 12 4.67 11.57 6.05
N PRO A 13 4.58 12.58 5.16
CA PRO A 13 5.07 12.44 3.79
C PRO A 13 6.57 12.20 3.69
N ASP A 14 7.37 12.72 4.62
CA ASP A 14 8.82 12.49 4.61
C ASP A 14 9.16 11.05 4.95
N HIS A 15 8.48 10.48 5.94
CA HIS A 15 8.65 9.07 6.28
C HIS A 15 8.17 8.17 5.16
N LEU A 16 7.07 8.53 4.53
CA LEU A 16 6.55 7.79 3.40
C LEU A 16 7.55 7.75 2.26
N GLU A 17 8.13 8.89 1.91
CA GLU A 17 9.13 8.97 0.85
C GLU A 17 10.31 8.07 1.13
N LEU A 18 10.83 8.09 2.37
CA LEU A 18 11.94 7.23 2.77
C LEU A 18 11.58 5.75 2.66
N THR A 19 10.38 5.40 3.08
CA THR A 19 9.92 4.01 3.00
C THR A 19 9.84 3.53 1.55
N VAL A 20 9.25 4.33 0.68
CA VAL A 20 9.12 3.99 -0.74
C VAL A 20 10.50 3.87 -1.40
N LEU A 21 11.39 4.84 -1.14
CA LEU A 21 12.74 4.81 -1.69
C LEU A 21 13.51 3.58 -1.22
N THR A 22 13.38 3.22 0.05
CA THR A 22 14.04 2.03 0.60
C THR A 22 13.57 0.77 -0.10
N LEU A 23 12.26 0.64 -0.31
CA LEU A 23 11.71 -0.51 -1.01
C LEU A 23 12.23 -0.58 -2.45
N GLU A 24 12.30 0.56 -3.12
CA GLU A 24 12.82 0.61 -4.49
C GLU A 24 14.30 0.24 -4.55
N GLU A 25 15.10 0.75 -3.62
CA GLU A 25 16.53 0.47 -3.55
C GLU A 25 16.81 -1.00 -3.27
N GLN A 26 15.97 -1.66 -2.51
CA GLN A 26 16.08 -3.08 -2.24
C GLN A 26 15.68 -3.96 -3.41
N GLY A 27 15.21 -3.35 -4.49
CA GLY A 27 14.79 -4.09 -5.67
C GLY A 27 13.52 -4.89 -5.45
N VAL A 28 12.66 -4.45 -4.56
CA VAL A 28 11.40 -5.15 -4.28
C VAL A 28 10.47 -5.00 -5.48
N ASP A 29 10.11 -6.13 -6.08
CA ASP A 29 9.16 -6.15 -7.18
C ASP A 29 7.75 -6.16 -6.60
N ALA A 30 7.19 -4.98 -6.40
CA ALA A 30 5.89 -4.84 -5.77
C ALA A 30 5.17 -3.61 -6.25
N GLU A 31 3.85 -3.71 -6.27
CA GLU A 31 2.99 -2.55 -6.38
C GLU A 31 2.83 -1.98 -4.97
N ILE A 32 3.11 -0.69 -4.83
CA ILE A 32 3.03 -0.02 -3.53
C ILE A 32 1.79 0.86 -3.52
N VAL A 33 0.93 0.61 -2.56
CA VAL A 33 -0.27 1.40 -2.32
C VAL A 33 -0.09 2.15 -1.01
N VAL A 34 -0.43 3.43 -1.01
CA VAL A 34 -0.25 4.29 0.15
C VAL A 34 -1.59 4.64 0.75
N ALA A 35 -1.71 4.47 2.06
CA ALA A 35 -2.82 4.98 2.85
C ALA A 35 -2.24 5.92 3.91
N ARG A 36 -2.93 7.01 4.17
CA ARG A 36 -2.43 8.02 5.09
C ARG A 36 -2.86 7.75 6.52
N ASP A 37 -3.86 6.93 6.70
CA ASP A 37 -4.36 6.55 8.02
C ASP A 37 -5.09 5.21 7.93
N GLY A 38 -5.56 4.75 9.09
CA GLY A 38 -6.24 3.45 9.16
C GLY A 38 -7.55 3.41 8.39
N ALA A 39 -8.25 4.54 8.31
CA ALA A 39 -9.52 4.59 7.57
C ALA A 39 -9.27 4.39 6.07
N GLN A 40 -8.25 5.05 5.53
CA GLN A 40 -7.87 4.86 4.13
C GLN A 40 -7.38 3.43 3.87
N ALA A 41 -6.64 2.86 4.82
CA ALA A 41 -6.18 1.47 4.70
C ALA A 41 -7.37 0.52 4.63
N LEU A 42 -8.37 0.72 5.47
CA LEU A 42 -9.58 -0.11 5.44
C LEU A 42 -10.35 0.05 4.14
N ASP A 43 -10.48 1.29 3.64
CA ASP A 43 -11.13 1.52 2.36
C ASP A 43 -10.46 0.73 1.25
N PHE A 44 -9.14 0.70 1.24
CA PHE A 44 -8.41 -0.09 0.25
C PHE A 44 -8.67 -1.58 0.42
N LEU A 45 -8.53 -2.08 1.64
CA LEU A 45 -8.66 -3.52 1.92
C LEU A 45 -10.06 -4.03 1.61
N LEU A 46 -11.08 -3.22 1.88
CA LEU A 46 -12.47 -3.60 1.70
C LEU A 46 -13.05 -3.18 0.34
N GLY A 47 -12.28 -2.46 -0.46
CA GLY A 47 -12.75 -1.99 -1.75
C GLY A 47 -13.87 -0.96 -1.63
N GLN A 48 -13.72 0.00 -0.72
CA GLN A 48 -14.72 1.02 -0.44
C GLN A 48 -14.20 2.40 -0.81
N GLY A 49 -15.10 3.38 -0.87
CA GLY A 49 -14.73 4.77 -1.15
C GLY A 49 -13.98 4.91 -2.47
N PRO A 50 -12.80 5.55 -2.45
CA PRO A 50 -12.00 5.72 -3.67
C PRO A 50 -11.54 4.42 -4.31
N HIS A 51 -11.59 3.31 -3.56
CA HIS A 51 -11.16 2.00 -4.02
C HIS A 51 -12.32 1.08 -4.38
N ALA A 52 -13.53 1.62 -4.51
CA ALA A 52 -14.67 0.86 -4.96
C ALA A 52 -14.40 0.28 -6.35
N GLY A 53 -14.68 -0.99 -6.51
CA GLY A 53 -14.46 -1.66 -7.78
C GLY A 53 -13.12 -2.35 -7.94
N ARG A 54 -12.20 -2.17 -6.99
CA ARG A 54 -10.94 -2.91 -7.04
C ARG A 54 -11.16 -4.40 -6.74
N ASP A 55 -10.23 -5.24 -7.18
CA ASP A 55 -10.27 -6.67 -6.86
C ASP A 55 -9.84 -6.91 -5.42
N THR A 56 -10.82 -7.11 -4.53
CA THR A 56 -10.57 -7.32 -3.11
C THR A 56 -10.00 -8.69 -2.78
N GLN A 57 -9.94 -9.59 -3.75
CA GLN A 57 -9.25 -10.87 -3.57
C GLN A 57 -7.74 -10.71 -3.64
N ARG A 58 -7.27 -9.64 -4.26
CA ARG A 58 -5.85 -9.32 -4.32
C ARG A 58 -5.48 -8.52 -3.07
N GLN A 59 -5.08 -9.23 -2.03
CA GLN A 59 -4.73 -8.62 -0.74
C GLN A 59 -3.23 -8.34 -0.65
N PRO A 60 -2.83 -7.35 0.16
CA PRO A 60 -1.41 -7.07 0.36
C PRO A 60 -0.70 -8.26 0.99
N SER A 61 0.53 -8.52 0.50
CA SER A 61 1.43 -9.47 1.16
C SER A 61 1.99 -8.89 2.45
N PHE A 62 2.16 -7.58 2.50
CA PHE A 62 2.66 -6.85 3.66
C PHE A 62 1.86 -5.58 3.88
N VAL A 63 1.69 -5.24 5.15
CA VAL A 63 1.16 -3.94 5.56
C VAL A 63 2.21 -3.31 6.47
N LEU A 64 2.74 -2.17 6.07
CA LEU A 64 3.74 -1.43 6.84
C LEU A 64 3.05 -0.25 7.52
N LEU A 65 3.24 -0.15 8.83
CA LEU A 65 2.64 0.91 9.64
C LEU A 65 3.69 1.90 10.12
#